data_359b5486046e6ea59687f4cfd85884fa
#
_entry.id   359b5486046e6ea59687f4cfd85884fa
#
_cell.length_a   1.000
_cell.length_b   1.000
_cell.length_c   1.000
_cell.angle_alpha   90.00
_cell.angle_beta   90.00
_cell.angle_gamma   90.00
#
_symmetry.space_group_name_H-M   'P 1'
#
loop_
_entity.id
_entity.type
_entity.pdbx_description
1 polymer ?
#
loop_
_entity_poly.entity_id
_entity_poly.type
_entity_poly.pdbx_seq_one_letter_code
_entity_poly.pdbx_strand_id
1 'polypeptide(L)'
;MYKRQSTGNTAASAAAYAARAGIEAIIVHAAGGPASSKLAQVRATGARLVEVEGTFDDAFAAADELAEREGAVVVNSTNPDRIEGQKTAALEIIEQLGGPPDTLALPYGGGGNTVAYAKGFLEAGFPTLEIVPVEAADRATTGASAIRIPTPVHRAEVDEALARSGGTIVSVTDDEIAVAWRSLAREEGVFCEPASAAALAGVDLTSFAAGARVVLVLTGHGLKDPEALDRLPEAN
;
A
#
# COMPACT_ATOMS: atom_id res chain seq x y z
N MET A 1 -10.43 -17.81 -10.34
CA MET A 1 -10.43 -16.62 -11.20
C MET A 1 -10.47 -15.40 -10.31
N TYR A 2 -9.50 -14.50 -10.41
CA TYR A 2 -9.41 -13.30 -9.56
C TYR A 2 -9.65 -12.06 -10.41
N LYS A 3 -10.46 -11.14 -9.88
CA LYS A 3 -10.76 -9.87 -10.54
C LYS A 3 -10.38 -8.69 -9.69
N ARG A 4 -9.91 -7.66 -10.37
CA ARG A 4 -9.65 -6.40 -9.74
C ARG A 4 -9.84 -5.22 -10.68
N GLN A 5 -10.47 -4.18 -10.14
CA GLN A 5 -10.41 -2.85 -10.67
C GLN A 5 -9.23 -2.11 -10.03
N SER A 6 -8.27 -1.72 -10.82
CA SER A 6 -7.20 -0.77 -10.45
C SER A 6 -6.18 -0.65 -11.59
N THR A 7 -5.75 0.54 -11.90
CA THR A 7 -4.55 0.80 -12.71
C THR A 7 -3.30 0.87 -11.82
N GLY A 8 -3.44 0.62 -10.52
CA GLY A 8 -2.42 0.81 -9.52
C GLY A 8 -1.60 -0.45 -9.17
N ASN A 9 -0.79 -0.31 -8.12
CA ASN A 9 0.12 -1.36 -7.61
C ASN A 9 -0.58 -2.70 -7.35
N THR A 10 -1.84 -2.66 -6.93
CA THR A 10 -2.55 -3.88 -6.60
C THR A 10 -3.01 -4.65 -7.83
N ALA A 11 -3.34 -3.98 -8.96
CA ALA A 11 -3.62 -4.68 -10.22
C ALA A 11 -2.39 -5.44 -10.68
N ALA A 12 -1.23 -4.78 -10.68
CA ALA A 12 0.05 -5.39 -11.04
C ALA A 12 0.41 -6.58 -10.13
N SER A 13 0.22 -6.41 -8.81
CA SER A 13 0.47 -7.47 -7.83
C SER A 13 -0.49 -8.66 -8.00
N ALA A 14 -1.80 -8.40 -8.11
CA ALA A 14 -2.80 -9.45 -8.31
C ALA A 14 -2.53 -10.27 -9.58
N ALA A 15 -2.20 -9.59 -10.69
CA ALA A 15 -1.87 -10.24 -11.94
C ALA A 15 -0.61 -11.12 -11.83
N ALA A 16 0.44 -10.63 -11.18
CA ALA A 16 1.69 -11.38 -10.99
C ALA A 16 1.49 -12.63 -10.13
N TYR A 17 0.82 -12.49 -8.99
CA TYR A 17 0.58 -13.63 -8.10
C TYR A 17 -0.41 -14.64 -8.67
N ALA A 18 -1.45 -14.19 -9.38
CA ALA A 18 -2.37 -15.07 -10.09
C ALA A 18 -1.64 -15.90 -11.15
N ALA A 19 -0.79 -15.28 -11.98
CA ALA A 19 0.05 -15.96 -12.95
C ALA A 19 0.95 -17.01 -12.28
N ARG A 20 1.61 -16.66 -11.16
CA ARG A 20 2.45 -17.59 -10.40
C ARG A 20 1.67 -18.77 -9.83
N ALA A 21 0.41 -18.55 -9.45
CA ALA A 21 -0.48 -19.58 -8.92
C ALA A 21 -1.22 -20.38 -10.01
N GLY A 22 -1.04 -20.07 -11.27
CA GLY A 22 -1.78 -20.70 -12.37
C GLY A 22 -3.27 -20.34 -12.38
N ILE A 23 -3.63 -19.16 -11.87
CA ILE A 23 -5.00 -18.67 -11.74
C ILE A 23 -5.22 -17.55 -12.75
N GLU A 24 -6.37 -17.56 -13.44
CA GLU A 24 -6.71 -16.46 -14.35
C GLU A 24 -6.99 -15.18 -13.56
N ALA A 25 -6.35 -14.07 -13.95
CA ALA A 25 -6.62 -12.75 -13.44
C ALA A 25 -7.31 -11.89 -14.49
N ILE A 26 -8.34 -11.15 -14.07
CA ILE A 26 -9.01 -10.15 -14.90
C ILE A 26 -8.88 -8.80 -14.22
N ILE A 27 -8.31 -7.85 -14.92
CA ILE A 27 -8.13 -6.49 -14.46
C ILE A 27 -9.08 -5.58 -15.24
N VAL A 28 -10.00 -4.96 -14.53
CA VAL A 28 -10.95 -3.99 -15.10
C VAL A 28 -10.41 -2.59 -14.82
N HIS A 29 -10.40 -1.71 -15.81
CA HIS A 29 -9.94 -0.34 -15.66
C HIS A 29 -10.76 0.63 -16.52
N ALA A 30 -10.83 1.90 -16.10
CA ALA A 30 -11.48 2.94 -16.88
C ALA A 30 -10.62 3.31 -18.10
N ALA A 31 -11.29 3.60 -19.22
CA ALA A 31 -10.68 4.07 -20.46
C ALA A 31 -9.98 5.42 -20.25
N GLY A 32 -8.93 5.68 -21.00
CA GLY A 32 -8.19 6.95 -20.93
C GLY A 32 -7.40 7.16 -19.63
N GLY A 33 -7.37 6.18 -18.75
CA GLY A 33 -6.46 6.17 -17.60
C GLY A 33 -4.99 6.14 -18.08
N PRO A 34 -4.04 6.64 -17.30
CA PRO A 34 -2.65 6.69 -17.71
C PRO A 34 -2.20 5.29 -18.15
N ALA A 35 -1.64 5.21 -19.35
CA ALA A 35 -0.95 4.02 -19.86
C ALA A 35 0.31 3.82 -19.02
N SER A 36 0.12 3.36 -17.79
CA SER A 36 1.15 3.33 -16.79
C SER A 36 2.05 2.10 -17.00
N SER A 37 3.28 2.22 -16.53
CA SER A 37 4.20 1.10 -16.35
C SER A 37 3.55 -0.09 -15.62
N LYS A 38 2.54 0.17 -14.79
CA LYS A 38 1.72 -0.81 -14.07
C LYS A 38 0.85 -1.66 -14.99
N LEU A 39 0.24 -1.08 -16.04
CA LEU A 39 -0.52 -1.85 -17.06
C LEU A 39 0.40 -2.69 -17.95
N ALA A 40 1.61 -2.21 -18.25
CA ALA A 40 2.60 -3.01 -18.96
C ALA A 40 2.97 -4.27 -18.17
N GLN A 41 3.17 -4.17 -16.86
CA GLN A 41 3.40 -5.31 -15.99
C GLN A 41 2.21 -6.28 -16.00
N VAL A 42 0.97 -5.78 -15.92
CA VAL A 42 -0.24 -6.62 -15.98
C VAL A 42 -0.31 -7.38 -17.32
N ARG A 43 -0.04 -6.72 -18.44
CA ARG A 43 -0.01 -7.37 -19.76
C ARG A 43 1.04 -8.46 -19.84
N ALA A 44 2.22 -8.21 -19.30
CA ALA A 44 3.33 -9.17 -19.33
C ALA A 44 3.02 -10.47 -18.55
N THR A 45 2.11 -10.42 -17.56
CA THR A 45 1.69 -11.63 -16.81
C THR A 45 0.63 -12.47 -17.52
N GLY A 46 0.09 -12.01 -18.66
CA GLY A 46 -0.98 -12.69 -19.37
C GLY A 46 -2.37 -12.48 -18.75
N ALA A 47 -2.53 -11.57 -17.81
CA ALA A 47 -3.83 -11.24 -17.23
C ALA A 47 -4.75 -10.60 -18.30
N ARG A 48 -6.04 -10.93 -18.22
CA ARG A 48 -7.06 -10.35 -19.10
C ARG A 48 -7.35 -8.91 -18.67
N LEU A 49 -7.16 -7.96 -19.59
CA LEU A 49 -7.51 -6.55 -19.39
C LEU A 49 -8.90 -6.29 -19.99
N VAL A 50 -9.75 -5.63 -19.20
CA VAL A 50 -11.07 -5.16 -19.63
C VAL A 50 -11.12 -3.65 -19.43
N GLU A 51 -11.22 -2.93 -20.53
CA GLU A 51 -11.37 -1.48 -20.52
C GLU A 51 -12.85 -1.12 -20.52
N VAL A 52 -13.23 -0.15 -19.69
CA VAL A 52 -14.61 0.32 -19.52
C VAL A 52 -14.63 1.80 -19.77
N GLU A 53 -15.52 2.25 -20.65
CA GLU A 53 -15.78 3.67 -20.85
C GLU A 53 -16.39 4.28 -19.59
N GLY A 54 -15.91 5.46 -19.18
CA GLY A 54 -16.43 6.18 -18.02
C GLY A 54 -15.42 6.41 -16.90
N THR A 55 -15.92 6.49 -15.70
CA THR A 55 -15.17 6.83 -14.48
C THR A 55 -14.56 5.59 -13.80
N PHE A 56 -13.84 5.84 -12.72
CA PHE A 56 -13.38 4.80 -11.80
C PHE A 56 -14.56 4.00 -11.21
N ASP A 57 -15.67 4.66 -10.88
CA ASP A 57 -16.85 4.02 -10.31
C ASP A 57 -17.57 3.13 -11.33
N ASP A 58 -17.60 3.53 -12.60
CA ASP A 58 -18.14 2.70 -13.68
C ASP A 58 -17.32 1.42 -13.87
N ALA A 59 -16.01 1.53 -13.83
CA ALA A 59 -15.14 0.35 -13.90
C ALA A 59 -15.26 -0.55 -12.65
N PHE A 60 -15.59 0.03 -11.49
CA PHE A 60 -15.87 -0.74 -10.27
C PHE A 60 -17.16 -1.55 -10.42
N ALA A 61 -18.25 -0.92 -10.84
CA ALA A 61 -19.52 -1.59 -11.08
C ALA A 61 -19.39 -2.71 -12.14
N ALA A 62 -18.71 -2.42 -13.25
CA ALA A 62 -18.44 -3.41 -14.29
C ALA A 62 -17.59 -4.59 -13.79
N ALA A 63 -16.69 -4.36 -12.83
CA ALA A 63 -15.93 -5.46 -12.20
C ALA A 63 -16.84 -6.37 -11.38
N ASP A 64 -17.78 -5.83 -10.62
CA ASP A 64 -18.72 -6.61 -9.82
C ASP A 64 -19.68 -7.43 -10.71
N GLU A 65 -20.31 -6.80 -11.72
CA GLU A 65 -21.16 -7.49 -12.70
C GLU A 65 -20.42 -8.61 -13.43
N LEU A 66 -19.19 -8.34 -13.84
CA LEU A 66 -18.36 -9.32 -14.50
C LEU A 66 -17.99 -10.46 -13.54
N ALA A 67 -17.81 -10.19 -12.24
CA ALA A 67 -17.55 -11.22 -11.22
C ALA A 67 -18.72 -12.17 -11.05
N GLU A 68 -19.92 -11.63 -10.92
CA GLU A 68 -21.16 -12.41 -10.82
C GLU A 68 -21.36 -13.29 -12.05
N ARG A 69 -21.23 -12.70 -13.24
CA ARG A 69 -21.43 -13.40 -14.50
C ARG A 69 -20.47 -14.57 -14.73
N GLU A 70 -19.22 -14.40 -14.32
CA GLU A 70 -18.15 -15.39 -14.61
C GLU A 70 -17.75 -16.21 -13.38
N GLY A 71 -18.44 -16.05 -12.26
CA GLY A 71 -18.14 -16.79 -11.02
C GLY A 71 -16.75 -16.48 -10.47
N ALA A 72 -16.30 -15.22 -10.59
CA ALA A 72 -14.99 -14.81 -10.15
C ALA A 72 -15.01 -14.12 -8.78
N VAL A 73 -13.90 -14.23 -8.04
CA VAL A 73 -13.73 -13.56 -6.74
C VAL A 73 -13.18 -12.17 -6.93
N VAL A 74 -13.82 -11.16 -6.35
CA VAL A 74 -13.33 -9.78 -6.36
C VAL A 74 -12.25 -9.61 -5.30
N VAL A 75 -11.04 -9.25 -5.72
CA VAL A 75 -9.88 -8.98 -4.83
C VAL A 75 -9.59 -7.47 -4.78
N ASN A 76 -10.53 -6.71 -4.26
CA ASN A 76 -10.39 -5.27 -4.04
C ASN A 76 -9.88 -4.94 -2.62
N SER A 77 -9.84 -3.64 -2.26
CA SER A 77 -9.36 -3.20 -0.95
C SER A 77 -10.25 -3.63 0.22
N THR A 78 -11.50 -4.03 -0.04
CA THR A 78 -12.46 -4.47 0.97
C THR A 78 -12.48 -5.98 1.19
N ASN A 79 -11.80 -6.77 0.35
CA ASN A 79 -11.78 -8.21 0.49
C ASN A 79 -10.97 -8.64 1.73
N PRO A 80 -11.58 -9.37 2.69
CA PRO A 80 -10.92 -9.78 3.93
C PRO A 80 -9.74 -10.75 3.71
N ASP A 81 -9.77 -11.56 2.66
CA ASP A 81 -8.69 -12.50 2.35
C ASP A 81 -7.37 -11.77 2.06
N ARG A 82 -7.44 -10.50 1.64
CA ARG A 82 -6.22 -9.68 1.48
C ARG A 82 -5.57 -9.36 2.81
N ILE A 83 -6.35 -9.08 3.85
CA ILE A 83 -5.84 -8.86 5.20
C ILE A 83 -5.18 -10.15 5.71
N GLU A 84 -5.82 -11.30 5.50
CA GLU A 84 -5.27 -12.61 5.85
C GLU A 84 -3.94 -12.91 5.13
N GLY A 85 -3.85 -12.61 3.84
CA GLY A 85 -2.61 -12.77 3.10
C GLY A 85 -1.52 -11.77 3.52
N GLN A 86 -1.86 -10.51 3.70
CA GLN A 86 -0.91 -9.44 4.04
C GLN A 86 -0.37 -9.56 5.48
N LYS A 87 -1.12 -10.12 6.42
CA LYS A 87 -0.67 -10.30 7.81
C LYS A 87 0.59 -11.15 7.94
N THR A 88 0.87 -12.02 6.95
CA THR A 88 2.08 -12.86 6.96
C THR A 88 3.37 -12.05 6.99
N ALA A 89 3.36 -10.81 6.48
CA ALA A 89 4.51 -9.94 6.53
C ALA A 89 4.93 -9.59 7.98
N ALA A 90 4.00 -9.54 8.93
CA ALA A 90 4.32 -9.39 10.35
C ALA A 90 5.07 -10.61 10.89
N LEU A 91 4.67 -11.82 10.47
CA LEU A 91 5.34 -13.06 10.86
C LEU A 91 6.76 -13.13 10.30
N GLU A 92 6.95 -12.70 9.04
CA GLU A 92 8.28 -12.62 8.41
C GLU A 92 9.20 -11.63 9.14
N ILE A 93 8.68 -10.48 9.59
CA ILE A 93 9.45 -9.51 10.39
C ILE A 93 9.89 -10.15 11.72
N ILE A 94 8.98 -10.82 12.41
CA ILE A 94 9.29 -11.50 13.67
C ILE A 94 10.36 -12.55 13.48
N GLU A 95 10.26 -13.36 12.43
CA GLU A 95 11.23 -14.41 12.10
C GLU A 95 12.61 -13.81 11.81
N GLN A 96 12.68 -12.79 10.96
CA GLN A 96 13.93 -12.15 10.54
C GLN A 96 14.64 -11.42 11.68
N LEU A 97 13.89 -10.81 12.60
CA LEU A 97 14.44 -10.07 13.73
C LEU A 97 14.68 -10.93 14.97
N GLY A 98 14.17 -12.16 15.00
CA GLY A 98 14.15 -13.00 16.19
C GLY A 98 13.19 -12.50 17.28
N GLY A 99 12.18 -11.71 16.90
CA GLY A 99 11.19 -11.11 17.79
C GLY A 99 10.56 -9.86 17.17
N PRO A 100 9.56 -9.23 17.85
CA PRO A 100 8.94 -8.03 17.32
C PRO A 100 9.91 -6.84 17.33
N PRO A 101 9.73 -5.84 16.46
CA PRO A 101 10.34 -4.52 16.65
C PRO A 101 9.65 -3.78 17.81
N ASP A 102 10.22 -2.65 18.24
CA ASP A 102 9.56 -1.76 19.20
C ASP A 102 8.47 -0.94 18.50
N THR A 103 8.74 -0.49 17.27
CA THR A 103 7.80 0.29 16.46
C THR A 103 7.80 -0.19 15.00
N LEU A 104 6.63 -0.21 14.39
CA LEU A 104 6.42 -0.43 12.97
C LEU A 104 5.82 0.83 12.33
N ALA A 105 6.53 1.48 11.42
CA ALA A 105 6.01 2.60 10.64
C ALA A 105 5.71 2.17 9.19
N LEU A 106 4.56 2.61 8.67
CA LEU A 106 4.11 2.22 7.35
C LEU A 106 3.23 3.29 6.70
N PRO A 107 3.19 3.35 5.35
CA PRO A 107 2.33 4.29 4.64
C PRO A 107 0.85 4.00 4.89
N TYR A 108 0.07 5.05 5.12
CA TYR A 108 -1.36 4.96 5.36
C TYR A 108 -2.20 5.60 4.24
N GLY A 109 -2.65 4.77 3.32
CA GLY A 109 -3.66 5.12 2.34
C GLY A 109 -5.05 4.64 2.76
N GLY A 110 -5.49 3.47 2.28
CA GLY A 110 -6.79 2.87 2.61
C GLY A 110 -6.85 2.13 3.95
N GLY A 111 -5.73 1.89 4.60
CA GLY A 111 -5.64 1.27 5.93
C GLY A 111 -5.44 -0.26 5.92
N GLY A 112 -5.61 -0.94 4.79
CA GLY A 112 -5.53 -2.40 4.74
C GLY A 112 -4.19 -2.97 5.22
N ASN A 113 -3.06 -2.34 4.90
CA ASN A 113 -1.76 -2.77 5.42
C ASN A 113 -1.67 -2.62 6.94
N THR A 114 -2.10 -1.48 7.49
CA THR A 114 -2.09 -1.25 8.93
C THR A 114 -2.87 -2.33 9.68
N VAL A 115 -4.10 -2.63 9.21
CA VAL A 115 -4.94 -3.68 9.78
C VAL A 115 -4.27 -5.06 9.67
N ALA A 116 -3.67 -5.37 8.52
CA ALA A 116 -3.01 -6.65 8.30
C ALA A 116 -1.79 -6.86 9.21
N TYR A 117 -0.91 -5.87 9.31
CA TYR A 117 0.24 -5.94 10.21
C TYR A 117 -0.20 -6.03 11.67
N ALA A 118 -1.16 -5.17 12.10
CA ALA A 118 -1.70 -5.22 13.45
C ALA A 118 -2.28 -6.60 13.79
N LYS A 119 -3.03 -7.19 12.86
CA LYS A 119 -3.58 -8.53 13.00
C LYS A 119 -2.49 -9.59 13.13
N GLY A 120 -1.47 -9.53 12.26
CA GLY A 120 -0.38 -10.50 12.27
C GLY A 120 0.42 -10.46 13.58
N PHE A 121 0.76 -9.27 14.08
CA PHE A 121 1.44 -9.12 15.37
C PHE A 121 0.56 -9.55 16.55
N LEU A 122 -0.74 -9.22 16.53
CA LEU A 122 -1.69 -9.65 17.53
C LEU A 122 -1.78 -11.18 17.62
N GLU A 123 -1.95 -11.86 16.49
CA GLU A 123 -2.03 -13.32 16.42
C GLU A 123 -0.72 -14.00 16.80
N ALA A 124 0.41 -13.35 16.58
CA ALA A 124 1.72 -13.81 17.04
C ALA A 124 2.01 -13.56 18.53
N GLY A 125 1.08 -12.96 19.27
CA GLY A 125 1.21 -12.70 20.69
C GLY A 125 1.86 -11.36 21.08
N PHE A 126 1.93 -10.41 20.15
CA PHE A 126 2.50 -9.07 20.36
C PHE A 126 1.46 -7.94 20.18
N PRO A 127 0.41 -7.89 21.02
CA PRO A 127 -0.72 -6.96 20.85
C PRO A 127 -0.37 -5.49 21.10
N THR A 128 0.74 -5.21 21.80
CA THR A 128 1.16 -3.86 22.22
C THR A 128 2.31 -3.30 21.39
N LEU A 129 2.63 -3.93 20.26
CA LEU A 129 3.60 -3.36 19.31
C LEU A 129 3.09 -2.00 18.84
N GLU A 130 3.90 -0.96 19.00
CA GLU A 130 3.56 0.36 18.51
C GLU A 130 3.49 0.39 16.98
N ILE A 131 2.35 0.79 16.44
CA ILE A 131 2.15 0.94 14.99
C ILE A 131 1.96 2.41 14.67
N VAL A 132 2.75 2.93 13.73
CA VAL A 132 2.72 4.32 13.27
C VAL A 132 2.32 4.36 11.79
N PRO A 133 1.01 4.48 11.50
CA PRO A 133 0.56 4.71 10.14
C PRO A 133 0.88 6.16 9.74
N VAL A 134 1.48 6.34 8.56
CA VAL A 134 1.89 7.66 8.09
C VAL A 134 1.06 8.05 6.87
N GLU A 135 0.32 9.14 6.99
CA GLU A 135 -0.55 9.68 5.94
C GLU A 135 0.02 10.97 5.34
N ALA A 136 -0.40 11.28 4.12
CA ALA A 136 -0.16 12.61 3.57
C ALA A 136 -1.08 13.64 4.25
N ALA A 137 -0.55 14.80 4.61
CA ALA A 137 -1.29 15.89 5.23
C ALA A 137 -2.45 16.38 4.34
N ASP A 138 -2.25 16.39 3.03
CA ASP A 138 -3.34 16.54 2.05
C ASP A 138 -3.53 15.23 1.29
N ARG A 139 -4.47 14.41 1.76
CA ARG A 139 -4.80 13.12 1.15
C ARG A 139 -5.44 13.23 -0.24
N ALA A 140 -5.96 14.39 -0.62
CA ALA A 140 -6.66 14.59 -1.88
C ALA A 140 -5.70 14.94 -3.03
N THR A 141 -4.65 15.69 -2.74
CA THR A 141 -3.78 16.29 -3.76
C THR A 141 -2.32 15.80 -3.74
N THR A 142 -1.91 15.07 -2.69
CA THR A 142 -0.52 14.62 -2.53
C THR A 142 0.07 14.01 -3.80
N GLY A 143 1.34 14.32 -4.07
CA GLY A 143 2.15 13.70 -5.11
C GLY A 143 2.45 12.21 -4.86
N ALA A 144 2.33 11.74 -3.63
CA ALA A 144 2.49 10.34 -3.23
C ALA A 144 1.26 9.50 -3.63
N SER A 145 1.14 9.21 -4.91
CA SER A 145 -0.07 8.69 -5.57
C SER A 145 -0.70 7.45 -4.91
N ALA A 146 0.09 6.56 -4.33
CA ALA A 146 -0.41 5.31 -3.74
C ALA A 146 -1.10 5.50 -2.37
N ILE A 147 -0.87 6.65 -1.69
CA ILE A 147 -1.57 7.03 -0.46
C ILE A 147 -2.56 8.20 -0.66
N ARG A 148 -2.75 8.65 -1.91
CA ARG A 148 -3.75 9.66 -2.27
C ARG A 148 -5.15 9.07 -2.21
N ILE A 149 -5.63 8.85 -0.99
CA ILE A 149 -6.94 8.27 -0.69
C ILE A 149 -7.65 9.18 0.32
N PRO A 150 -8.58 10.05 -0.13
CA PRO A 150 -9.25 11.01 0.74
C PRO A 150 -9.98 10.35 1.91
N THR A 151 -10.65 9.22 1.65
CA THR A 151 -11.41 8.49 2.68
C THR A 151 -10.86 7.06 2.79
N PRO A 152 -10.13 6.74 3.88
CA PRO A 152 -9.65 5.38 4.13
C PRO A 152 -10.78 4.38 4.30
N VAL A 153 -10.70 3.25 3.59
CA VAL A 153 -11.73 2.18 3.64
C VAL A 153 -11.77 1.50 5.00
N HIS A 154 -10.59 1.33 5.64
CA HIS A 154 -10.42 0.60 6.91
C HIS A 154 -10.18 1.53 8.10
N ARG A 155 -10.81 2.72 8.11
CA ARG A 155 -10.55 3.70 9.17
C ARG A 155 -10.90 3.18 10.56
N ALA A 156 -12.05 2.54 10.72
CA ALA A 156 -12.50 2.04 12.00
C ALA A 156 -11.59 0.93 12.55
N GLU A 157 -11.19 0.00 11.70
CA GLU A 157 -10.28 -1.10 12.07
C GLU A 157 -8.88 -0.58 12.41
N VAL A 158 -8.41 0.48 11.72
CA VAL A 158 -7.16 1.15 12.06
C VAL A 158 -7.24 1.81 13.43
N ASP A 159 -8.30 2.58 13.70
CA ASP A 159 -8.50 3.23 15.01
C ASP A 159 -8.54 2.19 16.15
N GLU A 160 -9.17 1.04 15.93
CA GLU A 160 -9.18 -0.07 16.89
C GLU A 160 -7.79 -0.67 17.09
N ALA A 161 -7.02 -0.87 16.02
CA ALA A 161 -5.66 -1.38 16.09
C ALA A 161 -4.74 -0.42 16.88
N LEU A 162 -4.85 0.89 16.63
CA LEU A 162 -4.07 1.91 17.32
C LEU A 162 -4.45 2.02 18.81
N ALA A 163 -5.73 1.91 19.13
CA ALA A 163 -6.17 1.90 20.55
C ALA A 163 -5.55 0.73 21.33
N ARG A 164 -5.27 -0.41 20.69
CA ARG A 164 -4.57 -1.54 21.30
C ARG A 164 -3.06 -1.35 21.38
N SER A 165 -2.45 -0.86 20.31
CA SER A 165 -0.99 -0.77 20.19
C SER A 165 -0.40 0.46 20.84
N GLY A 166 -1.21 1.45 21.20
CA GLY A 166 -0.73 2.75 21.69
C GLY A 166 -0.15 3.65 20.58
N GLY A 167 -0.21 3.22 19.33
CA GLY A 167 0.30 3.98 18.18
C GLY A 167 -0.60 5.15 17.81
N THR A 168 -0.07 6.02 16.97
CA THR A 168 -0.78 7.22 16.46
C THR A 168 -0.55 7.39 14.97
N ILE A 169 -1.52 8.02 14.29
CA ILE A 169 -1.35 8.41 12.89
C ILE A 169 -0.49 9.67 12.84
N VAL A 170 0.55 9.64 12.01
CA VAL A 170 1.42 10.80 11.74
C VAL A 170 1.08 11.33 10.36
N SER A 171 0.87 12.64 10.26
CA SER A 171 0.65 13.33 8.98
C SER A 171 1.93 14.02 8.52
N VAL A 172 2.29 13.81 7.25
CA VAL A 172 3.49 14.36 6.62
C VAL A 172 3.13 15.14 5.36
N THR A 173 3.86 16.21 5.10
CA THR A 173 3.72 17.02 3.88
C THR A 173 4.44 16.37 2.69
N ASP A 174 4.13 16.82 1.47
CA ASP A 174 4.84 16.38 0.27
C ASP A 174 6.32 16.78 0.29
N ASP A 175 6.69 17.90 0.95
CA ASP A 175 8.08 18.30 1.16
C ASP A 175 8.83 17.28 2.04
N GLU A 176 8.25 16.88 3.16
CA GLU A 176 8.84 15.88 4.05
C GLU A 176 8.96 14.51 3.37
N ILE A 177 7.94 14.11 2.61
CA ILE A 177 8.00 12.89 1.79
C ILE A 177 9.12 13.00 0.75
N ALA A 178 9.28 14.14 0.08
CA ALA A 178 10.30 14.36 -0.93
C ALA A 178 11.71 14.29 -0.35
N VAL A 179 11.93 14.84 0.84
CA VAL A 179 13.21 14.76 1.57
C VAL A 179 13.52 13.31 1.90
N ALA A 180 12.60 12.61 2.58
CA ALA A 180 12.78 11.21 2.97
C ALA A 180 13.00 10.28 1.76
N TRP A 181 12.29 10.51 0.66
CA TRP A 181 12.42 9.73 -0.57
C TRP A 181 13.80 9.85 -1.20
N ARG A 182 14.34 11.08 -1.25
CA ARG A 182 15.68 11.32 -1.78
C ARG A 182 16.78 10.83 -0.85
N SER A 183 16.59 10.92 0.47
CA SER A 183 17.51 10.35 1.45
C SER A 183 17.62 8.84 1.28
N LEU A 184 16.50 8.10 1.23
CA LEU A 184 16.51 6.66 0.95
C LEU A 184 17.28 6.30 -0.32
N ALA A 185 17.09 7.08 -1.39
CA ALA A 185 17.78 6.82 -2.65
C ALA A 185 19.28 7.15 -2.61
N ARG A 186 19.67 8.27 -1.97
CA ARG A 186 21.04 8.79 -1.99
C ARG A 186 21.95 8.17 -0.93
N GLU A 187 21.39 7.87 0.24
CA GLU A 187 22.15 7.44 1.40
C GLU A 187 22.08 5.91 1.59
N GLU A 188 20.91 5.31 1.30
CA GLU A 188 20.69 3.88 1.47
C GLU A 188 20.67 3.09 0.15
N GLY A 189 20.66 3.77 -1.00
CA GLY A 189 20.54 3.13 -2.31
C GLY A 189 19.17 2.48 -2.55
N VAL A 190 18.15 2.85 -1.77
CA VAL A 190 16.79 2.27 -1.84
C VAL A 190 15.89 3.16 -2.69
N PHE A 191 15.60 2.71 -3.91
CA PHE A 191 14.69 3.40 -4.81
C PHE A 191 13.26 2.87 -4.66
N CYS A 192 12.46 3.54 -3.85
CA CYS A 192 11.05 3.20 -3.60
C CYS A 192 10.09 4.22 -4.21
N GLU A 193 8.78 3.94 -4.18
CA GLU A 193 7.75 4.95 -4.50
C GLU A 193 7.71 6.03 -3.41
N PRO A 194 7.35 7.30 -3.74
CA PRO A 194 7.21 8.35 -2.73
C PRO A 194 6.27 7.98 -1.58
N ALA A 195 5.15 7.32 -1.89
CA ALA A 195 4.23 6.84 -0.87
C ALA A 195 4.91 5.91 0.15
N SER A 196 5.93 5.13 -0.27
CA SER A 196 6.69 4.25 0.63
C SER A 196 7.61 5.06 1.56
N ALA A 197 8.19 6.14 1.05
CA ALA A 197 9.07 7.02 1.82
C ALA A 197 8.33 7.81 2.92
N ALA A 198 6.99 7.91 2.83
CA ALA A 198 6.19 8.51 3.89
C ALA A 198 6.46 7.85 5.27
N ALA A 199 6.75 6.54 5.30
CA ALA A 199 7.10 5.86 6.54
C ALA A 199 8.36 6.46 7.20
N LEU A 200 9.41 6.78 6.43
CA LEU A 200 10.60 7.46 6.95
C LEU A 200 10.27 8.89 7.38
N ALA A 201 9.57 9.65 6.55
CA ALA A 201 9.18 11.03 6.88
C ALA A 201 8.42 11.10 8.22
N GLY A 202 7.51 10.14 8.47
CA GLY A 202 6.78 10.08 9.75
C GLY A 202 7.67 9.71 10.94
N VAL A 203 8.66 8.85 10.72
CA VAL A 203 9.64 8.49 11.76
C VAL A 203 10.51 9.67 12.14
N ASP A 204 10.93 10.49 11.18
CA ASP A 204 11.73 11.70 11.44
C ASP A 204 10.99 12.73 12.31
N LEU A 205 9.65 12.71 12.30
CA LEU A 205 8.81 13.54 13.16
C LEU A 205 8.50 12.89 14.53
N THR A 206 8.97 11.68 14.77
CA THR A 206 8.63 10.89 15.96
C THR A 206 9.89 10.71 16.84
N SER A 207 9.72 10.78 18.14
CA SER A 207 10.80 10.53 19.09
C SER A 207 10.77 9.08 19.57
N PHE A 208 11.90 8.40 19.50
CA PHE A 208 12.06 7.02 19.95
C PHE A 208 13.03 6.91 21.13
N ALA A 209 12.87 5.87 21.93
CA ALA A 209 13.83 5.56 22.97
C ALA A 209 15.20 5.19 22.38
N ALA A 210 16.27 5.51 23.05
CA ALA A 210 17.61 5.13 22.61
C ALA A 210 17.73 3.59 22.50
N GLY A 211 18.15 3.12 21.34
CA GLY A 211 18.28 1.69 21.05
C GLY A 211 16.99 1.00 20.60
N ALA A 212 15.89 1.74 20.43
CA ALA A 212 14.65 1.18 19.91
C ALA A 212 14.85 0.63 18.47
N ARG A 213 14.27 -0.53 18.20
CA ARG A 213 14.22 -1.13 16.87
C ARG A 213 12.98 -0.65 16.13
N VAL A 214 13.17 0.18 15.12
CA VAL A 214 12.10 0.71 14.28
C VAL A 214 12.15 0.03 12.92
N VAL A 215 11.03 -0.54 12.49
CA VAL A 215 10.89 -1.13 11.16
C VAL A 215 10.08 -0.20 10.27
N LEU A 216 10.64 0.17 9.11
CA LEU A 216 9.96 0.94 8.06
C LEU A 216 9.49 0.01 6.96
N VAL A 217 8.20 0.03 6.65
CA VAL A 217 7.65 -0.76 5.55
C VAL A 217 7.71 0.03 4.25
N LEU A 218 8.68 -0.27 3.39
CA LEU A 218 8.79 0.30 2.06
C LEU A 218 8.01 -0.56 1.07
N THR A 219 6.80 -0.13 0.72
CA THR A 219 5.77 -0.94 0.08
C THR A 219 5.90 -1.10 -1.43
N GLY A 220 6.47 -0.13 -2.13
CA GLY A 220 6.52 -0.12 -3.59
C GLY A 220 7.88 0.30 -4.14
N HIS A 221 8.29 -0.35 -5.24
CA HIS A 221 9.52 0.00 -5.96
C HIS A 221 9.32 1.29 -6.78
N GLY A 222 10.34 2.16 -6.85
CA GLY A 222 10.28 3.47 -7.52
C GLY A 222 9.95 3.40 -9.01
N LEU A 223 10.34 2.34 -9.71
CA LEU A 223 9.98 2.13 -11.13
C LEU A 223 8.47 1.96 -11.38
N LYS A 224 7.67 1.80 -10.35
CA LYS A 224 6.21 1.78 -10.47
C LYS A 224 5.61 3.19 -10.60
N ASP A 225 6.37 4.20 -10.23
CA ASP A 225 5.95 5.60 -10.28
C ASP A 225 7.11 6.51 -10.74
N PRO A 226 7.63 6.31 -11.98
CA PRO A 226 8.79 7.04 -12.48
C PRO A 226 8.52 8.55 -12.65
N GLU A 227 7.26 8.94 -12.83
CA GLU A 227 6.84 10.35 -12.98
C GLU A 227 6.77 11.10 -11.62
N ALA A 228 7.10 10.42 -10.51
CA ALA A 228 7.07 11.04 -9.19
C ALA A 228 8.04 12.23 -9.06
N LEU A 229 9.15 12.23 -9.82
CA LEU A 229 10.10 13.33 -9.87
C LEU A 229 9.46 14.65 -10.31
N ASP A 230 8.48 14.58 -11.22
CA ASP A 230 7.80 15.77 -11.77
C ASP A 230 6.69 16.29 -10.84
N ARG A 231 6.24 15.45 -9.88
CA ARG A 231 5.12 15.77 -9.01
C ARG A 231 5.50 16.18 -7.60
N LEU A 232 6.66 15.75 -7.13
CA LEU A 232 7.13 16.09 -5.79
C LEU A 232 8.01 17.32 -5.82
N PRO A 233 7.95 18.16 -4.77
CA PRO A 233 8.82 19.32 -4.64
C PRO A 233 10.30 18.94 -4.74
N GLU A 234 11.12 19.87 -5.26
CA GLU A 234 12.57 19.75 -5.10
C GLU A 234 12.90 19.88 -3.61
N ALA A 235 13.61 18.89 -3.06
CA ALA A 235 14.11 19.01 -1.69
C ALA A 235 15.28 20.00 -1.66
N ASN A 236 15.11 21.06 -0.93
CA ASN A 236 16.17 22.04 -0.64
C ASN A 236 17.21 21.48 0.32
#